data_6f1032f4360074f5f38ed7da41001955
#
_entry.id   6f1032f4360074f5f38ed7da41001955
#
_cell.length_a   1.000
_cell.length_b   1.000
_cell.length_c   1.000
_cell.angle_alpha   90.00
_cell.angle_beta   90.00
_cell.angle_gamma   90.00
#
_symmetry.space_group_name_H-M   'P 1'
#
loop_
_entity.id
_entity.type
_entity.pdbx_description
1 polymer ?
#
loop_
_entity_poly.entity_id
_entity_poly.type
_entity_poly.pdbx_seq_one_letter_code
_entity_poly.pdbx_strand_id
1 'polypeptide(L)'
;MIRPVKSDDMERLTAFFTEVISHTFFSEGLYYLHDDITDEIKDKLEKAMHSLTEKPAIQFFIAEADDMIIGTVSINPRGAFSKKHLPIGSQEVPEIASLYIKPTYQSMGIGKRLLHHAKLTLQEQGYQFFILDSGYKQAQKIWRHLLGAPEKILKNFWGSSNDHMFWYQQL
;
A
#
# COMPACT_ATOMS: atom_id res chain seq x y z
N MET A 1 15.30 0.62 -10.00
CA MET A 1 15.07 2.09 -9.90
C MET A 1 13.67 2.33 -9.35
N ILE A 2 13.45 3.39 -8.52
CA ILE A 2 12.11 3.80 -8.08
C ILE A 2 11.77 5.12 -8.77
N ARG A 3 10.57 5.23 -9.35
CA ARG A 3 10.12 6.42 -10.06
C ARG A 3 8.58 6.57 -10.01
N PRO A 4 8.05 7.77 -10.26
CA PRO A 4 6.61 7.93 -10.49
C PRO A 4 6.10 7.05 -11.64
N VAL A 5 4.84 6.63 -11.52
CA VAL A 5 4.14 5.93 -12.61
C VAL A 5 3.96 6.85 -13.82
N LYS A 6 3.90 6.27 -15.01
CA LYS A 6 3.61 6.96 -16.28
C LYS A 6 2.43 6.29 -16.97
N SER A 7 1.83 6.98 -17.94
CA SER A 7 0.71 6.43 -18.73
C SER A 7 1.05 5.10 -19.41
N ASP A 8 2.29 4.97 -19.89
CA ASP A 8 2.78 3.76 -20.59
C ASP A 8 2.95 2.55 -19.66
N ASP A 9 2.89 2.76 -18.34
CA ASP A 9 3.02 1.69 -17.36
C ASP A 9 1.71 0.93 -17.12
N MET A 10 0.57 1.45 -17.55
CA MET A 10 -0.75 0.94 -17.14
C MET A 10 -0.99 -0.52 -17.52
N GLU A 11 -0.55 -0.95 -18.70
CA GLU A 11 -0.65 -2.36 -19.12
C GLU A 11 0.22 -3.26 -18.23
N ARG A 12 1.46 -2.85 -17.98
CA ARG A 12 2.39 -3.57 -17.09
C ARG A 12 1.90 -3.62 -15.65
N LEU A 13 1.28 -2.52 -15.17
CA LEU A 13 0.66 -2.47 -13.84
C LEU A 13 -0.53 -3.40 -13.72
N THR A 14 -1.34 -3.52 -14.78
CA THR A 14 -2.45 -4.47 -14.80
C THR A 14 -1.96 -5.91 -14.62
N ALA A 15 -0.94 -6.31 -15.36
CA ALA A 15 -0.32 -7.62 -15.22
C ALA A 15 0.30 -7.81 -13.82
N PHE A 16 1.02 -6.81 -13.33
CA PHE A 16 1.64 -6.81 -12.01
C PHE A 16 0.60 -6.98 -10.89
N PHE A 17 -0.45 -6.15 -10.85
CA PHE A 17 -1.46 -6.25 -9.80
C PHE A 17 -2.27 -7.53 -9.88
N THR A 18 -2.56 -8.03 -11.08
CA THR A 18 -3.20 -9.35 -11.23
C THR A 18 -2.38 -10.44 -10.58
N GLU A 19 -1.07 -10.46 -10.79
CA GLU A 19 -0.17 -11.45 -10.19
C GLU A 19 -0.07 -11.28 -8.66
N VAL A 20 0.29 -10.07 -8.19
CA VAL A 20 0.63 -9.88 -6.77
C VAL A 20 -0.58 -9.90 -5.85
N ILE A 21 -1.74 -9.40 -6.29
CA ILE A 21 -2.97 -9.42 -5.50
C ILE A 21 -3.53 -10.83 -5.44
N SER A 22 -3.58 -11.56 -6.57
CA SER A 22 -3.99 -12.97 -6.57
C SER A 22 -3.09 -13.82 -5.66
N HIS A 23 -1.78 -13.59 -5.70
CA HIS A 23 -0.82 -14.26 -4.82
C HIS A 23 -1.07 -13.92 -3.33
N THR A 24 -1.35 -12.66 -3.02
CA THR A 24 -1.66 -12.22 -1.65
C THR A 24 -2.91 -12.91 -1.13
N PHE A 25 -3.99 -12.90 -1.87
CA PHE A 25 -5.25 -13.58 -1.49
C PHE A 25 -5.06 -15.09 -1.35
N PHE A 26 -4.30 -15.71 -2.24
CA PHE A 26 -3.96 -17.12 -2.12
C PHE A 26 -3.17 -17.42 -0.84
N SER A 27 -2.14 -16.64 -0.55
CA SER A 27 -1.29 -16.80 0.64
C SER A 27 -2.04 -16.58 1.96
N GLU A 28 -3.09 -15.75 1.95
CA GLU A 28 -3.96 -15.49 3.09
C GLU A 28 -5.11 -16.52 3.21
N GLY A 29 -5.22 -17.47 2.28
CA GLY A 29 -6.32 -18.45 2.24
C GLY A 29 -7.65 -17.86 1.76
N LEU A 30 -7.62 -16.72 1.07
CA LEU A 30 -8.79 -15.95 0.62
C LEU A 30 -9.03 -16.07 -0.90
N TYR A 31 -8.43 -17.06 -1.55
CA TYR A 31 -8.46 -17.25 -3.01
C TYR A 31 -9.86 -17.42 -3.61
N TYR A 32 -10.86 -17.74 -2.79
CA TYR A 32 -12.25 -17.89 -3.20
C TYR A 32 -13.02 -16.56 -3.31
N LEU A 33 -12.44 -15.45 -2.83
CA LEU A 33 -13.04 -14.11 -2.86
C LEU A 33 -12.73 -13.42 -4.21
N HIS A 34 -13.28 -13.95 -5.31
CA HIS A 34 -12.96 -13.49 -6.67
C HIS A 34 -13.35 -12.04 -6.92
N ASP A 35 -14.51 -11.61 -6.40
CA ASP A 35 -14.97 -10.23 -6.54
C ASP A 35 -14.06 -9.26 -5.79
N ASP A 36 -13.65 -9.61 -4.56
CA ASP A 36 -12.72 -8.79 -3.77
C ASP A 36 -11.36 -8.66 -4.44
N ILE A 37 -10.86 -9.74 -5.07
CA ILE A 37 -9.60 -9.71 -5.84
C ILE A 37 -9.73 -8.74 -7.02
N THR A 38 -10.82 -8.81 -7.75
CA THR A 38 -11.10 -7.94 -8.90
C THR A 38 -11.22 -6.48 -8.48
N ASP A 39 -11.94 -6.21 -7.39
CA ASP A 39 -12.15 -4.87 -6.85
C ASP A 39 -10.83 -4.27 -6.33
N GLU A 40 -9.99 -5.08 -5.66
CA GLU A 40 -8.67 -4.63 -5.20
C GLU A 40 -7.75 -4.26 -6.36
N ILE A 41 -7.70 -5.07 -7.43
CA ILE A 41 -6.93 -4.78 -8.64
C ILE A 41 -7.41 -3.46 -9.25
N LYS A 42 -8.71 -3.29 -9.41
CA LYS A 42 -9.34 -2.09 -9.96
C LYS A 42 -8.99 -0.85 -9.12
N ASP A 43 -9.13 -0.93 -7.80
CA ASP A 43 -8.78 0.18 -6.88
C ASP A 43 -7.32 0.63 -7.07
N LYS A 44 -6.37 -0.31 -7.19
CA LYS A 44 -4.96 0.06 -7.37
C LYS A 44 -4.68 0.70 -8.73
N LEU A 45 -5.31 0.21 -9.79
CA LEU A 45 -5.19 0.80 -11.12
C LEU A 45 -5.83 2.20 -11.18
N GLU A 46 -7.00 2.41 -10.57
CA GLU A 46 -7.63 3.73 -10.47
C GLU A 46 -6.74 4.72 -9.72
N LYS A 47 -6.11 4.32 -8.61
CA LYS A 47 -5.15 5.17 -7.87
C LYS A 47 -3.94 5.53 -8.71
N ALA A 48 -3.39 4.58 -9.46
CA ALA A 48 -2.29 4.85 -10.39
C ALA A 48 -2.72 5.83 -11.50
N MET A 49 -3.91 5.67 -12.08
CA MET A 49 -4.46 6.59 -13.07
C MET A 49 -4.67 8.01 -12.50
N HIS A 50 -5.22 8.13 -11.29
CA HIS A 50 -5.41 9.42 -10.63
C HIS A 50 -4.09 10.15 -10.37
N SER A 51 -2.98 9.43 -10.21
CA SER A 51 -1.66 10.04 -10.03
C SER A 51 -1.08 10.67 -11.32
N LEU A 52 -1.69 10.41 -12.48
CA LEU A 52 -1.26 10.94 -13.77
C LEU A 52 -1.84 12.31 -14.11
N THR A 53 -2.65 12.89 -13.24
CA THR A 53 -3.23 14.23 -13.42
C THR A 53 -2.20 15.33 -13.15
N GLU A 54 -2.46 16.55 -13.59
CA GLU A 54 -1.53 17.70 -13.42
C GLU A 54 -1.25 18.05 -11.95
N LYS A 55 -2.25 17.85 -11.07
CA LYS A 55 -2.13 18.11 -9.62
C LYS A 55 -2.69 16.93 -8.86
N PRO A 56 -1.95 15.81 -8.82
CA PRO A 56 -2.47 14.58 -8.24
C PRO A 56 -2.59 14.69 -6.72
N ALA A 57 -3.76 14.33 -6.19
CA ALA A 57 -3.93 14.10 -4.76
C ALA A 57 -3.25 12.80 -4.31
N ILE A 58 -3.10 11.84 -5.22
CA ILE A 58 -2.42 10.56 -5.01
C ILE A 58 -1.08 10.60 -5.76
N GLN A 59 -0.01 10.18 -5.11
CA GLN A 59 1.29 9.97 -5.73
C GLN A 59 1.55 8.47 -5.80
N PHE A 60 1.85 7.96 -6.98
CA PHE A 60 2.04 6.54 -7.21
C PHE A 60 3.43 6.27 -7.80
N PHE A 61 4.17 5.37 -7.14
CA PHE A 61 5.54 5.02 -7.51
C PHE A 61 5.66 3.53 -7.82
N ILE A 62 6.53 3.22 -8.77
CA ILE A 62 6.91 1.86 -9.13
C ILE A 62 8.40 1.63 -8.91
N ALA A 63 8.75 0.43 -8.51
CA ALA A 63 10.11 -0.07 -8.53
C ALA A 63 10.29 -0.96 -9.76
N GLU A 64 11.35 -0.72 -10.52
CA GLU A 64 11.67 -1.47 -11.74
C GLU A 64 13.03 -2.14 -11.67
N ALA A 65 13.13 -3.32 -12.26
CA ALA A 65 14.35 -4.03 -12.62
C ALA A 65 14.12 -4.78 -13.94
N ASP A 66 15.10 -4.72 -14.84
CA ASP A 66 15.07 -5.42 -16.13
C ASP A 66 13.77 -5.21 -16.91
N ASP A 67 13.34 -3.96 -17.02
CA ASP A 67 12.09 -3.52 -17.65
C ASP A 67 10.79 -4.10 -17.05
N MET A 68 10.88 -4.74 -15.90
CA MET A 68 9.73 -5.26 -15.16
C MET A 68 9.38 -4.40 -13.96
N ILE A 69 8.09 -4.24 -13.68
CA ILE A 69 7.62 -3.70 -12.41
C ILE A 69 7.76 -4.80 -11.35
N ILE A 70 8.57 -4.53 -10.32
CA ILE A 70 8.87 -5.47 -9.25
C ILE A 70 8.27 -5.06 -7.91
N GLY A 71 7.74 -3.83 -7.82
CA GLY A 71 7.05 -3.34 -6.64
C GLY A 71 6.38 -2.01 -6.86
N THR A 72 5.45 -1.68 -5.96
CA THR A 72 4.69 -0.42 -5.97
C THR A 72 4.57 0.18 -4.58
N VAL A 73 4.32 1.48 -4.49
CA VAL A 73 3.88 2.19 -3.29
C VAL A 73 3.09 3.43 -3.70
N SER A 74 2.07 3.79 -2.93
CA SER A 74 1.36 5.05 -3.12
C SER A 74 1.35 5.90 -1.85
N ILE A 75 1.22 7.20 -2.03
CA ILE A 75 0.92 8.19 -0.99
C ILE A 75 -0.45 8.74 -1.31
N ASN A 76 -1.38 8.58 -0.38
CA ASN A 76 -2.78 8.97 -0.55
C ASN A 76 -3.17 10.02 0.50
N PRO A 77 -4.17 10.87 0.24
CA PRO A 77 -4.83 11.60 1.30
C PRO A 77 -5.43 10.63 2.33
N ARG A 78 -5.60 11.09 3.56
CA ARG A 78 -6.26 10.29 4.60
C ARG A 78 -7.67 9.89 4.17
N GLY A 79 -7.91 8.58 4.04
CA GLY A 79 -9.17 8.01 3.56
C GLY A 79 -10.27 7.98 4.63
N ALA A 80 -11.50 7.73 4.17
CA ALA A 80 -12.67 7.65 5.06
C ALA A 80 -12.55 6.53 6.11
N PHE A 81 -11.92 5.41 5.75
CA PHE A 81 -11.76 4.27 6.64
C PHE A 81 -10.86 4.61 7.84
N SER A 82 -9.69 5.21 7.63
CA SER A 82 -8.82 5.64 8.71
C SER A 82 -9.42 6.81 9.50
N LYS A 83 -10.13 7.74 8.85
CA LYS A 83 -10.86 8.81 9.54
C LYS A 83 -11.88 8.26 10.53
N LYS A 84 -12.58 7.19 10.16
CA LYS A 84 -13.59 6.54 11.00
C LYS A 84 -13.00 5.76 12.16
N HIS A 85 -11.90 5.05 11.96
CA HIS A 85 -11.42 4.03 12.88
C HIS A 85 -10.17 4.43 13.68
N LEU A 86 -9.38 5.37 13.19
CA LEU A 86 -8.15 5.84 13.85
C LEU A 86 -8.36 7.25 14.44
N PRO A 87 -8.51 7.39 15.78
CA PRO A 87 -8.86 8.66 16.41
C PRO A 87 -7.63 9.57 16.63
N ILE A 88 -7.03 10.06 15.56
CA ILE A 88 -5.90 11.01 15.60
C ILE A 88 -6.31 12.48 15.36
N GLY A 89 -7.59 12.78 15.57
CA GLY A 89 -8.12 14.13 15.34
C GLY A 89 -8.36 14.43 13.86
N SER A 90 -8.55 15.71 13.56
CA SER A 90 -8.85 16.24 12.22
C SER A 90 -7.61 16.54 11.37
N GLN A 91 -6.41 16.18 11.83
CA GLN A 91 -5.18 16.44 11.09
C GLN A 91 -5.20 15.69 9.74
N GLU A 92 -4.79 16.39 8.69
CA GLU A 92 -4.52 15.78 7.38
C GLU A 92 -3.17 15.06 7.45
N VAL A 93 -3.24 13.76 7.68
CA VAL A 93 -2.08 12.87 7.74
C VAL A 93 -2.15 11.94 6.53
N PRO A 94 -1.15 11.93 5.63
CA PRO A 94 -1.16 11.08 4.46
C PRO A 94 -1.03 9.60 4.83
N GLU A 95 -1.57 8.76 3.96
CA GLU A 95 -1.49 7.31 4.04
C GLU A 95 -0.44 6.78 3.06
N ILE A 96 0.49 5.96 3.56
CA ILE A 96 1.35 5.14 2.70
C ILE A 96 0.60 3.83 2.46
N ALA A 97 0.30 3.53 1.19
CA ALA A 97 -0.53 2.39 0.79
C ALA A 97 -0.01 1.73 -0.49
N SER A 98 -0.76 0.75 -1.01
CA SER A 98 -0.46 0.05 -2.28
C SER A 98 0.97 -0.50 -2.34
N LEU A 99 1.53 -0.91 -1.19
CA LEU A 99 2.87 -1.48 -1.14
C LEU A 99 2.80 -2.98 -1.44
N TYR A 100 3.08 -3.31 -2.69
CA TYR A 100 3.13 -4.68 -3.20
C TYR A 100 4.51 -4.97 -3.78
N ILE A 101 4.96 -6.20 -3.61
CA ILE A 101 6.23 -6.69 -4.16
C ILE A 101 5.95 -7.97 -4.94
N LYS A 102 6.48 -8.05 -6.15
CA LYS A 102 6.41 -9.25 -6.97
C LYS A 102 6.94 -10.45 -6.18
N PRO A 103 6.24 -11.59 -6.12
CA PRO A 103 6.61 -12.71 -5.25
C PRO A 103 8.06 -13.17 -5.38
N THR A 104 8.57 -13.22 -6.60
CA THR A 104 9.97 -13.61 -6.89
C THR A 104 11.03 -12.60 -6.43
N TYR A 105 10.61 -11.38 -6.04
CA TYR A 105 11.49 -10.31 -5.56
C TYR A 105 11.29 -9.98 -4.07
N GLN A 106 10.46 -10.75 -3.37
CA GLN A 106 10.26 -10.61 -1.93
C GLN A 106 11.55 -10.98 -1.17
N SER A 107 11.67 -10.49 0.06
CA SER A 107 12.86 -10.67 0.92
C SER A 107 14.17 -10.07 0.40
N MET A 108 14.15 -9.33 -0.71
CA MET A 108 15.31 -8.63 -1.29
C MET A 108 15.41 -7.15 -0.85
N GLY A 109 14.65 -6.74 0.16
CA GLY A 109 14.69 -5.37 0.69
C GLY A 109 13.93 -4.32 -0.11
N ILE A 110 13.24 -4.69 -1.20
CA ILE A 110 12.52 -3.75 -2.08
C ILE A 110 11.41 -3.03 -1.34
N GLY A 111 10.65 -3.72 -0.48
CA GLY A 111 9.61 -3.12 0.35
C GLY A 111 10.15 -2.03 1.28
N LYS A 112 11.30 -2.25 1.92
CA LYS A 112 11.98 -1.23 2.75
C LYS A 112 12.39 -0.01 1.92
N ARG A 113 12.90 -0.22 0.71
CA ARG A 113 13.32 0.88 -0.19
C ARG A 113 12.12 1.69 -0.67
N LEU A 114 11.00 1.05 -1.01
CA LEU A 114 9.76 1.73 -1.39
C LEU A 114 9.16 2.51 -0.22
N LEU A 115 9.09 1.91 0.98
CA LEU A 115 8.65 2.61 2.19
C LEU A 115 9.55 3.82 2.51
N HIS A 116 10.86 3.65 2.42
CA HIS A 116 11.81 4.75 2.63
C HIS A 116 11.62 5.88 1.62
N HIS A 117 11.44 5.54 0.33
CA HIS A 117 11.16 6.52 -0.71
C HIS A 117 9.89 7.33 -0.42
N ALA A 118 8.79 6.65 -0.04
CA ALA A 118 7.55 7.32 0.32
C ALA A 118 7.72 8.24 1.55
N LYS A 119 8.47 7.79 2.57
CA LYS A 119 8.76 8.61 3.76
C LYS A 119 9.57 9.85 3.41
N LEU A 120 10.62 9.74 2.60
CA LEU A 120 11.41 10.89 2.14
C LEU A 120 10.55 11.88 1.36
N THR A 121 9.71 11.38 0.44
CA THR A 121 8.77 12.23 -0.31
C THR A 121 7.84 13.02 0.61
N LEU A 122 7.31 12.39 1.65
CA LEU A 122 6.46 13.05 2.63
C LEU A 122 7.22 14.09 3.47
N GLN A 123 8.46 13.79 3.88
CA GLN A 123 9.32 14.75 4.61
C GLN A 123 9.63 15.99 3.77
N GLU A 124 9.93 15.81 2.47
CA GLU A 124 10.16 16.90 1.53
C GLU A 124 8.91 17.78 1.34
N GLN A 125 7.72 17.20 1.49
CA GLN A 125 6.43 17.91 1.45
C GLN A 125 6.06 18.56 2.81
N GLY A 126 6.88 18.41 3.85
CA GLY A 126 6.70 19.03 5.16
C GLY A 126 5.79 18.25 6.11
N TYR A 127 5.39 17.02 5.78
CA TYR A 127 4.65 16.18 6.72
C TYR A 127 5.56 15.68 7.84
N GLN A 128 4.97 15.45 9.02
CA GLN A 128 5.68 14.92 10.19
C GLN A 128 5.27 13.49 10.54
N PHE A 129 4.11 13.08 10.08
CA PHE A 129 3.52 11.77 10.38
C PHE A 129 2.91 11.14 9.13
N PHE A 130 2.77 9.82 9.15
CA PHE A 130 2.03 9.06 8.16
C PHE A 130 1.19 7.97 8.82
N ILE A 131 0.18 7.49 8.08
CA ILE A 131 -0.65 6.35 8.43
C ILE A 131 -0.32 5.20 7.47
N LEU A 132 -0.31 4.00 8.00
CA LEU A 132 -0.27 2.76 7.24
C LEU A 132 -1.23 1.78 7.89
N ASP A 133 -1.98 1.03 7.10
CA ASP A 133 -2.91 0.04 7.60
C ASP A 133 -2.85 -1.27 6.82
N SER A 134 -3.34 -2.35 7.41
CA SER A 134 -3.43 -3.65 6.75
C SER A 134 -4.44 -4.57 7.42
N GLY A 135 -5.20 -5.28 6.58
CA GLY A 135 -6.03 -6.43 6.97
C GLY A 135 -5.38 -7.79 6.66
N TYR A 136 -4.20 -7.83 6.05
CA TYR A 136 -3.52 -9.07 5.66
C TYR A 136 -2.52 -9.50 6.72
N LYS A 137 -2.62 -10.75 7.20
CA LYS A 137 -1.79 -11.29 8.28
C LYS A 137 -0.29 -11.27 7.96
N GLN A 138 0.08 -11.59 6.72
CA GLN A 138 1.48 -11.60 6.32
C GLN A 138 2.05 -10.16 6.31
N ALA A 139 1.32 -9.21 5.78
CA ALA A 139 1.71 -7.80 5.80
C ALA A 139 1.80 -7.27 7.24
N GLN A 140 0.85 -7.61 8.11
CA GLN A 140 0.87 -7.21 9.52
C GLN A 140 2.13 -7.70 10.25
N LYS A 141 2.64 -8.89 9.96
CA LYS A 141 3.92 -9.38 10.51
C LYS A 141 5.09 -8.51 10.07
N ILE A 142 5.13 -8.15 8.79
CA ILE A 142 6.17 -7.29 8.23
C ILE A 142 6.11 -5.89 8.87
N TRP A 143 4.93 -5.30 8.97
CA TRP A 143 4.75 -3.96 9.55
C TRP A 143 5.09 -3.94 11.04
N ARG A 144 4.71 -4.96 11.80
CA ARG A 144 5.15 -5.09 13.21
C ARG A 144 6.67 -5.16 13.34
N HIS A 145 7.34 -5.84 12.43
CA HIS A 145 8.80 -5.90 12.41
C HIS A 145 9.45 -4.56 12.05
N LEU A 146 8.88 -3.85 11.10
CA LEU A 146 9.46 -2.59 10.59
C LEU A 146 9.05 -1.35 11.39
N LEU A 147 7.85 -1.31 11.91
CA LEU A 147 7.23 -0.13 12.52
C LEU A 147 6.89 -0.34 14.00
N GLY A 148 7.04 -1.56 14.54
CA GLY A 148 6.68 -1.88 15.91
C GLY A 148 5.19 -2.18 16.09
N ALA A 149 4.70 -1.99 17.31
CA ALA A 149 3.29 -2.25 17.64
C ALA A 149 2.35 -1.30 16.87
N PRO A 150 1.18 -1.80 16.40
CA PRO A 150 0.19 -0.94 15.79
C PRO A 150 -0.44 0.01 16.81
N GLU A 151 -0.81 1.20 16.35
CA GLU A 151 -1.55 2.21 17.14
C GLU A 151 -2.97 1.73 17.46
N LYS A 152 -3.61 1.04 16.53
CA LYS A 152 -4.98 0.56 16.66
C LYS A 152 -5.15 -0.81 16.04
N ILE A 153 -5.89 -1.68 16.73
CA ILE A 153 -6.31 -3.00 16.21
C ILE A 153 -7.82 -3.08 16.25
N LEU A 154 -8.43 -3.32 15.10
CA LEU A 154 -9.84 -3.68 14.98
C LEU A 154 -9.95 -5.21 14.99
N LYS A 155 -10.28 -5.78 16.14
CA LYS A 155 -10.34 -7.22 16.32
C LYS A 155 -11.47 -7.86 15.50
N ASN A 156 -11.14 -8.95 14.80
CA ASN A 156 -12.09 -9.74 13.99
C ASN A 156 -12.87 -8.91 12.96
N PHE A 157 -12.30 -7.80 12.49
CA PHE A 157 -13.00 -6.86 11.61
C PHE A 157 -13.43 -7.52 10.29
N TRP A 158 -12.60 -8.42 9.76
CA TRP A 158 -12.83 -9.15 8.52
C TRP A 158 -13.31 -10.59 8.75
N GLY A 159 -13.77 -10.90 9.95
CA GLY A 159 -14.16 -12.23 10.38
C GLY A 159 -13.25 -12.80 11.47
N SER A 160 -13.55 -13.99 11.96
CA SER A 160 -12.82 -14.63 13.08
C SER A 160 -11.32 -14.69 12.80
N SER A 161 -10.52 -14.17 13.73
CA SER A 161 -9.05 -14.10 13.65
C SER A 161 -8.51 -13.25 12.49
N ASN A 162 -9.32 -12.43 11.86
CA ASN A 162 -8.93 -11.51 10.78
C ASN A 162 -9.05 -10.07 11.26
N ASP A 163 -8.01 -9.60 11.93
CA ASP A 163 -7.91 -8.24 12.46
C ASP A 163 -7.56 -7.24 11.34
N HIS A 164 -7.94 -5.99 11.53
CA HIS A 164 -7.38 -4.87 10.77
C HIS A 164 -6.50 -4.03 11.70
N MET A 165 -5.31 -3.63 11.25
CA MET A 165 -4.33 -2.91 12.06
C MET A 165 -3.93 -1.60 11.41
N PHE A 166 -3.77 -0.56 12.23
CA PHE A 166 -3.30 0.76 11.85
C PHE A 166 -1.98 1.08 12.55
N TRP A 167 -1.06 1.68 11.81
CA TRP A 167 0.14 2.33 12.32
C TRP A 167 0.04 3.84 12.05
N TYR A 168 0.30 4.61 13.07
CA TYR A 168 0.45 6.05 13.02
C TYR A 168 1.86 6.37 13.48
N GLN A 169 2.70 6.82 12.57
CA GLN A 169 4.13 6.88 12.77
C GLN A 169 4.69 8.26 12.43
N GLN A 170 5.71 8.66 13.17
CA GLN A 170 6.55 9.80 12.83
C GLN A 170 7.46 9.45 11.64
N LEU A 171 7.67 10.42 10.74
CA LEU A 171 8.53 10.28 9.56
C LEU A 171 10.02 10.30 9.91
#